data_09beb778bca822f18fc3836ec77e98d2
#
_entry.id   09beb778bca822f18fc3836ec77e98d2
#
_cell.length_a   1.000
_cell.length_b   1.000
_cell.length_c   1.000
_cell.angle_alpha   90.00
_cell.angle_beta   90.00
_cell.angle_gamma   90.00
#
_symmetry.space_group_name_H-M   'P 1'
#
loop_
_entity.id
_entity.type
_entity.pdbx_description
1 polymer ?
#
loop_
_entity_poly.entity_id
_entity_poly.type
_entity_poly.pdbx_seq_one_letter_code
_entity_poly.pdbx_strand_id
1 'polypeptide(L)'
;MDVTSEDDDFERLPPPLSGGHPPAPGLPAGDFSSWLAAMVAALRAGAPADVPCGGCTACCTSSQFVHIEPDETDTLARIPAELLFPAPGKPRGHDLLGYDERGHCPMLADGRCTIYEHRPRTCRTYDCRGFAATGLDVDAEDDRKAPIARQAARWRFDFPGPEDRRRHAAVRTAVRSLRATSVTQLAVRAVEGHEEFLV
;
A
#
# COMPACT_ATOMS: atom_id res chain seq x y z
N MET A 1 34.14 -57.26 12.79
CA MET A 1 33.98 -55.87 13.12
C MET A 1 33.14 -55.25 12.03
N ASP A 2 31.81 -55.36 12.21
CA ASP A 2 30.84 -54.84 11.27
C ASP A 2 30.54 -53.38 11.59
N VAL A 3 30.73 -52.53 10.61
CA VAL A 3 30.34 -51.14 10.64
C VAL A 3 28.99 -51.05 9.94
N THR A 4 27.93 -51.03 10.73
CA THR A 4 26.58 -50.74 10.25
C THR A 4 26.47 -49.26 9.96
N SER A 5 26.23 -48.96 8.70
CA SER A 5 25.85 -47.65 8.16
C SER A 5 24.46 -47.25 8.70
N GLU A 6 24.42 -46.15 9.38
CA GLU A 6 23.15 -45.45 9.68
C GLU A 6 22.84 -44.57 8.46
N ASP A 7 22.00 -45.10 7.58
CA ASP A 7 21.52 -44.41 6.40
C ASP A 7 20.22 -43.65 6.69
N ASP A 8 20.27 -42.36 6.43
CA ASP A 8 19.24 -41.53 5.81
C ASP A 8 17.76 -41.70 6.18
N ASP A 9 17.36 -41.14 7.31
CA ASP A 9 16.00 -40.61 7.45
C ASP A 9 15.98 -39.14 6.95
N PHE A 10 16.08 -38.98 5.63
CA PHE A 10 15.73 -37.74 4.97
C PHE A 10 14.21 -37.58 5.01
N GLU A 11 13.72 -36.98 6.08
CA GLU A 11 12.32 -36.69 6.35
C GLU A 11 11.67 -36.03 5.12
N ARG A 12 10.86 -36.81 4.45
CA ARG A 12 10.11 -36.42 3.26
C ARG A 12 9.11 -35.35 3.64
N LEU A 13 9.46 -34.08 3.35
CA LEU A 13 8.54 -32.95 3.46
C LEU A 13 7.20 -33.32 2.78
N PRO A 14 6.07 -33.09 3.44
CA PRO A 14 4.76 -33.32 2.82
C PRO A 14 4.65 -32.47 1.55
N PRO A 15 3.98 -32.99 0.50
CA PRO A 15 3.77 -32.23 -0.72
C PRO A 15 3.02 -30.95 -0.38
N PRO A 16 3.31 -29.82 -1.06
CA PRO A 16 2.59 -28.56 -0.84
C PRO A 16 1.11 -28.81 -1.06
N LEU A 17 0.30 -28.34 -0.10
CA LEU A 17 -1.15 -28.42 -0.18
C LEU A 17 -1.63 -27.65 -1.43
N SER A 18 -1.77 -28.33 -2.54
CA SER A 18 -2.37 -27.86 -3.79
C SER A 18 -3.89 -27.76 -3.63
N GLY A 19 -4.32 -26.81 -2.81
CA GLY A 19 -5.69 -26.33 -2.67
C GLY A 19 -5.81 -24.88 -3.08
N GLY A 20 -5.07 -24.47 -4.12
CA GLY A 20 -5.09 -23.11 -4.62
C GLY A 20 -6.40 -22.83 -5.34
N HIS A 21 -7.29 -22.05 -4.73
CA HIS A 21 -8.25 -21.28 -5.51
C HIS A 21 -7.49 -20.55 -6.62
N PRO A 22 -8.00 -20.55 -7.86
CA PRO A 22 -7.38 -19.74 -8.92
C PRO A 22 -7.20 -18.32 -8.40
N PRO A 23 -6.05 -17.69 -8.63
CA PRO A 23 -5.82 -16.33 -8.19
C PRO A 23 -6.96 -15.44 -8.70
N ALA A 24 -7.52 -14.60 -7.82
CA ALA A 24 -8.58 -13.68 -8.20
C ALA A 24 -8.15 -12.92 -9.46
N PRO A 25 -9.09 -12.67 -10.41
CA PRO A 25 -8.75 -12.00 -11.66
C PRO A 25 -8.02 -10.68 -11.37
N GLY A 26 -6.96 -10.41 -12.14
CA GLY A 26 -6.17 -9.20 -12.00
C GLY A 26 -7.02 -7.95 -12.22
N LEU A 27 -6.68 -6.86 -11.54
CA LEU A 27 -7.28 -5.55 -11.72
C LEU A 27 -6.40 -4.72 -12.66
N PRO A 28 -6.95 -4.05 -13.66
CA PRO A 28 -6.17 -3.18 -14.53
C PRO A 28 -5.63 -1.99 -13.73
N ALA A 29 -4.31 -1.87 -13.63
CA ALA A 29 -3.65 -0.72 -13.01
C ALA A 29 -3.43 0.43 -14.00
N GLY A 30 -3.62 0.16 -15.29
CA GLY A 30 -3.39 1.07 -16.40
C GLY A 30 -1.96 0.99 -16.94
N ASP A 31 -1.67 1.86 -17.89
CA ASP A 31 -0.34 2.06 -18.45
C ASP A 31 0.65 2.53 -17.39
N PHE A 32 1.80 1.84 -17.28
CA PHE A 32 2.76 2.09 -16.20
C PHE A 32 3.30 3.52 -16.19
N SER A 33 3.73 4.04 -17.34
CA SER A 33 4.31 5.38 -17.42
C SER A 33 3.28 6.47 -17.14
N SER A 34 2.06 6.29 -17.61
CA SER A 34 0.95 7.22 -17.36
C SER A 34 0.59 7.25 -15.88
N TRP A 35 0.47 6.08 -15.25
CA TRP A 35 0.25 5.99 -13.81
C TRP A 35 1.39 6.63 -13.01
N LEU A 36 2.64 6.32 -13.36
CA LEU A 36 3.82 6.82 -12.66
C LEU A 36 3.89 8.35 -12.69
N ALA A 37 3.66 8.94 -13.86
CA ALA A 37 3.64 10.39 -14.02
C ALA A 37 2.53 11.05 -13.19
N ALA A 38 1.32 10.49 -13.22
CA ALA A 38 0.19 10.97 -12.42
C ALA A 38 0.46 10.84 -10.92
N MET A 39 1.03 9.72 -10.48
CA MET A 39 1.35 9.49 -9.07
C MET A 39 2.42 10.46 -8.55
N VAL A 40 3.50 10.66 -9.31
CA VAL A 40 4.54 11.65 -8.95
C VAL A 40 3.96 13.06 -8.88
N ALA A 41 3.11 13.45 -9.84
CA ALA A 41 2.44 14.75 -9.82
C ALA A 41 1.52 14.89 -8.59
N ALA A 42 0.74 13.87 -8.26
CA ALA A 42 -0.13 13.86 -7.09
C ALA A 42 0.66 14.00 -5.78
N LEU A 43 1.76 13.25 -5.63
CA LEU A 43 2.63 13.33 -4.45
C LEU A 43 3.22 14.73 -4.27
N ARG A 44 3.77 15.32 -5.35
CA ARG A 44 4.38 16.66 -5.33
C ARG A 44 3.37 17.79 -5.05
N ALA A 45 2.16 17.65 -5.56
CA ALA A 45 1.09 18.65 -5.40
C ALA A 45 0.21 18.42 -4.17
N GLY A 46 0.32 17.29 -3.46
CA GLY A 46 -0.64 16.85 -2.45
C GLY A 46 -2.05 16.64 -3.01
N ALA A 47 -2.15 16.40 -4.32
CA ALA A 47 -3.41 16.25 -5.03
C ALA A 47 -3.97 14.81 -4.88
N PRO A 48 -5.29 14.60 -5.01
CA PRO A 48 -5.87 13.27 -5.01
C PRO A 48 -5.28 12.39 -6.11
N ALA A 49 -4.92 11.15 -5.76
CA ALA A 49 -4.58 10.12 -6.74
C ALA A 49 -5.88 9.51 -7.30
N ASP A 50 -5.92 9.32 -8.61
CA ASP A 50 -7.05 8.66 -9.29
C ASP A 50 -6.90 7.13 -9.19
N VAL A 51 -7.31 6.57 -8.05
CA VAL A 51 -7.26 5.14 -7.79
C VAL A 51 -8.64 4.54 -8.06
N PRO A 52 -8.79 3.60 -8.99
CA PRO A 52 -10.07 2.97 -9.30
C PRO A 52 -10.48 1.95 -8.23
N CYS A 53 -10.61 2.42 -6.99
CA CYS A 53 -10.93 1.57 -5.83
C CYS A 53 -12.35 0.98 -5.88
N GLY A 54 -13.31 1.67 -6.50
CA GLY A 54 -14.71 1.24 -6.47
C GLY A 54 -15.20 1.03 -5.04
N GLY A 55 -15.73 -0.17 -4.75
CA GLY A 55 -16.17 -0.56 -3.41
C GLY A 55 -15.07 -1.14 -2.50
N CYS A 56 -13.79 -0.94 -2.83
CA CYS A 56 -12.68 -1.48 -2.02
C CYS A 56 -12.58 -0.78 -0.66
N THR A 57 -12.47 -1.56 0.40
CA THR A 57 -12.30 -1.08 1.79
C THR A 57 -10.95 -1.50 2.41
N ALA A 58 -10.03 -2.02 1.60
CA ALA A 58 -8.77 -2.58 2.10
C ALA A 58 -8.00 -1.62 3.02
N CYS A 59 -7.89 -0.34 2.64
CA CYS A 59 -7.24 0.67 3.48
C CYS A 59 -7.98 0.91 4.79
N CYS A 60 -9.33 0.87 4.75
CA CYS A 60 -10.17 1.11 5.93
C CYS A 60 -10.19 -0.09 6.91
N THR A 61 -9.69 -1.25 6.50
CA THR A 61 -9.66 -2.49 7.30
C THR A 61 -8.25 -3.00 7.59
N SER A 62 -7.25 -2.12 7.51
CA SER A 62 -5.83 -2.49 7.64
C SER A 62 -5.10 -1.75 8.76
N SER A 63 -5.79 -1.40 9.84
CA SER A 63 -5.22 -0.73 11.03
C SER A 63 -4.36 0.49 10.66
N GLN A 64 -4.88 1.35 9.79
CA GLN A 64 -4.18 2.55 9.37
C GLN A 64 -4.41 3.71 10.35
N PHE A 65 -3.33 4.38 10.73
CA PHE A 65 -3.42 5.73 11.26
C PHE A 65 -3.52 6.71 10.08
N VAL A 66 -4.55 7.52 10.08
CA VAL A 66 -4.79 8.49 9.01
C VAL A 66 -4.45 9.88 9.53
N HIS A 67 -3.39 10.45 8.99
CA HIS A 67 -2.95 11.81 9.31
C HIS A 67 -3.87 12.83 8.64
N ILE A 68 -4.26 13.86 9.40
CA ILE A 68 -5.12 14.96 8.96
C ILE A 68 -4.39 16.26 9.28
N GLU A 69 -4.26 17.12 8.28
CA GLU A 69 -3.62 18.41 8.42
C GLU A 69 -4.57 19.48 8.92
N PRO A 70 -4.10 20.54 9.58
CA PRO A 70 -4.97 21.57 10.19
C PRO A 70 -5.80 22.38 9.18
N ASP A 71 -5.39 22.40 7.92
CA ASP A 71 -6.10 23.06 6.83
C ASP A 71 -7.25 22.21 6.24
N GLU A 72 -7.35 20.93 6.63
CA GLU A 72 -8.42 20.03 6.18
C GLU A 72 -9.72 20.24 7.00
N THR A 73 -10.18 21.48 7.09
CA THR A 73 -11.30 21.89 7.96
C THR A 73 -12.60 21.17 7.66
N ASP A 74 -12.89 20.89 6.38
CA ASP A 74 -14.09 20.14 5.97
C ASP A 74 -14.05 18.69 6.43
N THR A 75 -12.88 18.07 6.41
CA THR A 75 -12.65 16.72 6.94
C THR A 75 -12.81 16.71 8.45
N LEU A 76 -12.14 17.63 9.15
CA LEU A 76 -12.18 17.75 10.61
C LEU A 76 -13.61 17.98 11.14
N ALA A 77 -14.39 18.78 10.44
CA ALA A 77 -15.80 19.05 10.80
C ALA A 77 -16.72 17.82 10.67
N ARG A 78 -16.28 16.76 10.02
CA ARG A 78 -17.06 15.53 9.77
C ARG A 78 -16.65 14.34 10.64
N ILE A 79 -15.54 14.45 11.35
CA ILE A 79 -15.03 13.41 12.22
C ILE A 79 -15.33 13.80 13.67
N PRO A 80 -15.98 12.94 14.46
CA PRO A 80 -16.16 13.17 15.88
C PRO A 80 -14.82 13.45 16.59
N ALA A 81 -14.76 14.51 17.37
CA ALA A 81 -13.52 14.97 18.00
C ALA A 81 -12.87 13.90 18.91
N GLU A 82 -13.70 13.06 19.52
CA GLU A 82 -13.26 11.93 20.37
C GLU A 82 -12.51 10.82 19.62
N LEU A 83 -12.60 10.81 18.29
CA LEU A 83 -11.87 9.85 17.43
C LEU A 83 -10.52 10.40 16.97
N LEU A 84 -10.26 11.67 17.25
CA LEU A 84 -9.04 12.37 16.85
C LEU A 84 -8.07 12.49 18.03
N PHE A 85 -6.79 12.34 17.75
CA PHE A 85 -5.74 12.59 18.74
C PHE A 85 -4.53 13.27 18.08
N PRO A 86 -3.78 14.10 18.84
CA PRO A 86 -2.64 14.82 18.29
C PRO A 86 -1.62 13.90 17.62
N ALA A 87 -1.15 14.26 16.44
CA ALA A 87 -0.17 13.49 15.69
C ALA A 87 1.22 13.60 16.36
N PRO A 88 1.83 12.47 16.84
CA PRO A 88 3.11 12.50 17.50
C PRO A 88 4.22 13.09 16.61
N GLY A 89 5.02 14.00 17.17
CA GLY A 89 6.14 14.63 16.47
C GLY A 89 5.73 15.64 15.38
N LYS A 90 4.46 16.00 15.29
CA LYS A 90 3.95 17.03 14.39
C LYS A 90 3.60 18.32 15.14
N PRO A 91 3.58 19.47 14.46
CA PRO A 91 3.07 20.71 15.04
C PRO A 91 1.65 20.61 15.54
N ARG A 92 1.25 21.52 16.44
CA ARG A 92 -0.11 21.59 16.95
C ARG A 92 -1.13 21.75 15.82
N GLY A 93 -2.26 21.05 15.91
CA GLY A 93 -3.33 21.06 14.91
C GLY A 93 -3.23 19.94 13.87
N HIS A 94 -2.12 19.18 13.88
CA HIS A 94 -2.06 17.94 13.11
C HIS A 94 -2.64 16.81 13.96
N ASP A 95 -3.65 16.14 13.43
CA ASP A 95 -4.35 15.06 14.12
C ASP A 95 -4.21 13.71 13.42
N LEU A 96 -4.44 12.65 14.17
CA LEU A 96 -4.57 11.30 13.65
C LEU A 96 -5.99 10.79 13.92
N LEU A 97 -6.59 10.18 12.91
CA LEU A 97 -7.72 9.28 13.08
C LEU A 97 -7.15 7.85 13.21
N GLY A 98 -7.51 7.17 14.28
CA GLY A 98 -7.09 5.80 14.54
C GLY A 98 -7.99 4.75 13.89
N TYR A 99 -8.03 3.59 14.52
CA TYR A 99 -8.85 2.45 14.12
C TYR A 99 -9.46 1.78 15.35
N ASP A 100 -10.55 1.02 15.15
CA ASP A 100 -11.24 0.28 16.20
C ASP A 100 -10.47 -1.02 16.59
N GLU A 101 -11.01 -1.77 17.55
CA GLU A 101 -10.41 -3.03 18.05
C GLU A 101 -10.25 -4.09 16.94
N ARG A 102 -11.02 -4.01 15.86
CA ARG A 102 -10.91 -4.89 14.69
C ARG A 102 -9.88 -4.39 13.66
N GLY A 103 -9.27 -3.24 13.91
CA GLY A 103 -8.37 -2.59 12.97
C GLY A 103 -9.09 -1.81 11.87
N HIS A 104 -10.37 -1.49 12.05
CA HIS A 104 -11.16 -0.77 11.06
C HIS A 104 -11.18 0.73 11.34
N CYS A 105 -11.15 1.52 10.28
CA CYS A 105 -11.37 2.96 10.36
C CYS A 105 -12.77 3.23 10.97
N PRO A 106 -12.90 4.09 11.99
CA PRO A 106 -14.20 4.40 12.61
C PRO A 106 -15.21 5.02 11.64
N MET A 107 -14.74 5.61 10.54
CA MET A 107 -15.61 6.18 9.50
C MET A 107 -16.09 5.13 8.48
N LEU A 108 -15.77 3.85 8.67
CA LEU A 108 -16.26 2.75 7.85
C LEU A 108 -17.55 2.18 8.45
N ALA A 109 -18.69 2.46 7.83
CA ALA A 109 -19.99 1.89 8.19
C ALA A 109 -20.62 1.21 6.96
N ASP A 110 -21.26 0.07 7.17
CA ASP A 110 -21.93 -0.70 6.12
C ASP A 110 -21.11 -0.92 4.84
N GLY A 111 -19.79 -1.16 5.02
CA GLY A 111 -18.84 -1.36 3.92
C GLY A 111 -18.52 -0.11 3.12
N ARG A 112 -18.79 1.08 3.64
CA ARG A 112 -18.56 2.37 2.96
C ARG A 112 -17.94 3.40 3.90
N CYS A 113 -17.14 4.30 3.35
CA CYS A 113 -16.67 5.47 4.07
C CYS A 113 -17.83 6.48 4.21
N THR A 114 -18.21 6.81 5.44
CA THR A 114 -19.29 7.77 5.74
C THR A 114 -18.97 9.21 5.34
N ILE A 115 -17.69 9.53 5.21
CA ILE A 115 -17.18 10.85 4.83
C ILE A 115 -16.44 10.81 3.48
N TYR A 116 -16.84 9.94 2.54
CA TYR A 116 -16.08 9.66 1.33
C TYR A 116 -15.69 10.93 0.56
N GLU A 117 -16.60 11.86 0.36
CA GLU A 117 -16.35 13.12 -0.36
C GLU A 117 -15.41 14.08 0.42
N HIS A 118 -15.36 13.93 1.74
CA HIS A 118 -14.57 14.76 2.65
C HIS A 118 -13.45 13.96 3.34
N ARG A 119 -13.07 12.81 2.75
CA ARG A 119 -12.02 11.99 3.33
C ARG A 119 -10.69 12.74 3.39
N PRO A 120 -9.85 12.45 4.39
CA PRO A 120 -8.55 13.09 4.56
C PRO A 120 -7.67 13.04 3.30
N ARG A 121 -6.81 14.03 3.14
CA ARG A 121 -5.81 14.09 2.07
C ARG A 121 -5.00 12.79 2.01
N THR A 122 -4.59 12.26 3.16
CA THR A 122 -3.91 10.97 3.28
C THR A 122 -4.69 9.85 2.58
N CYS A 123 -6.01 9.79 2.74
CA CYS A 123 -6.85 8.78 2.06
C CYS A 123 -6.98 9.05 0.56
N ARG A 124 -6.98 10.32 0.13
CA ARG A 124 -7.11 10.71 -1.29
C ARG A 124 -5.83 10.49 -2.09
N THR A 125 -4.68 10.59 -1.42
CA THR A 125 -3.36 10.41 -2.05
C THR A 125 -2.83 8.98 -1.96
N TYR A 126 -3.48 8.14 -1.15
CA TYR A 126 -3.03 6.76 -0.98
C TYR A 126 -3.37 5.91 -2.19
N ASP A 127 -2.35 5.38 -2.86
CA ASP A 127 -2.49 4.50 -4.02
C ASP A 127 -1.73 3.18 -3.79
N CYS A 128 -2.47 2.11 -3.52
CA CYS A 128 -1.88 0.78 -3.28
C CYS A 128 -1.29 0.13 -4.54
N ARG A 129 -1.50 0.70 -5.74
CA ARG A 129 -0.76 0.30 -6.96
C ARG A 129 0.73 0.51 -6.81
N GLY A 130 1.14 1.46 -5.94
CA GLY A 130 2.55 1.69 -5.61
C GLY A 130 3.26 0.44 -5.09
N PHE A 131 2.59 -0.44 -4.35
CA PHE A 131 3.18 -1.72 -3.92
C PHE A 131 3.36 -2.68 -5.09
N ALA A 132 2.39 -2.78 -5.99
CA ALA A 132 2.54 -3.57 -7.22
C ALA A 132 3.68 -3.05 -8.10
N ALA A 133 3.81 -1.72 -8.25
CA ALA A 133 4.88 -1.08 -9.02
C ALA A 133 6.27 -1.33 -8.41
N THR A 134 6.39 -1.24 -7.09
CA THR A 134 7.66 -1.41 -6.38
C THR A 134 7.97 -2.89 -6.07
N GLY A 135 6.95 -3.76 -6.08
CA GLY A 135 7.05 -5.15 -5.66
C GLY A 135 7.38 -5.33 -4.18
N LEU A 136 7.01 -4.34 -3.38
CA LEU A 136 7.13 -4.41 -1.92
C LEU A 136 5.92 -5.15 -1.34
N ASP A 137 6.19 -5.95 -0.34
CA ASP A 137 5.18 -6.65 0.43
C ASP A 137 4.80 -5.78 1.64
N VAL A 138 3.58 -5.28 1.64
CA VAL A 138 3.13 -4.29 2.63
C VAL A 138 2.80 -4.91 3.99
N ASP A 139 2.52 -6.22 4.04
CA ASP A 139 2.24 -6.96 5.27
C ASP A 139 3.43 -7.78 5.80
N ALA A 140 4.60 -7.71 5.15
CA ALA A 140 5.80 -8.42 5.59
C ALA A 140 6.19 -8.16 7.05
N GLU A 141 5.87 -6.98 7.58
CA GLU A 141 6.20 -6.56 8.94
C GLU A 141 4.96 -6.47 9.86
N ASP A 142 3.75 -6.55 9.32
CA ASP A 142 2.49 -6.36 10.06
C ASP A 142 1.30 -7.03 9.35
N ASP A 143 0.89 -8.19 9.83
CA ASP A 143 -0.24 -8.99 9.32
C ASP A 143 -1.55 -8.19 9.24
N ARG A 144 -1.71 -7.13 10.03
CA ARG A 144 -2.87 -6.24 9.97
C ARG A 144 -2.99 -5.50 8.63
N LYS A 145 -1.90 -5.46 7.85
CA LYS A 145 -1.86 -4.90 6.50
C LYS A 145 -2.30 -5.88 5.40
N ALA A 146 -2.60 -7.14 5.76
CA ALA A 146 -3.00 -8.16 4.81
C ALA A 146 -4.16 -7.77 3.86
N PRO A 147 -5.20 -6.99 4.25
CA PRO A 147 -6.20 -6.54 3.29
C PRO A 147 -5.61 -5.66 2.17
N ILE A 148 -4.68 -4.76 2.50
CA ILE A 148 -3.98 -3.93 1.49
C ILE A 148 -3.07 -4.80 0.63
N ALA A 149 -2.31 -5.73 1.23
CA ALA A 149 -1.42 -6.64 0.51
C ALA A 149 -2.20 -7.45 -0.52
N ARG A 150 -3.33 -8.06 -0.13
CA ARG A 150 -4.21 -8.79 -1.05
C ARG A 150 -4.75 -7.92 -2.17
N GLN A 151 -5.12 -6.68 -1.90
CA GLN A 151 -5.60 -5.75 -2.93
C GLN A 151 -4.45 -5.34 -3.87
N ALA A 152 -3.28 -5.00 -3.32
CA ALA A 152 -2.09 -4.62 -4.08
C ALA A 152 -1.63 -5.74 -5.02
N ALA A 153 -1.65 -6.99 -4.55
CA ALA A 153 -1.28 -8.16 -5.34
C ALA A 153 -2.19 -8.42 -6.55
N ARG A 154 -3.36 -7.80 -6.62
CA ARG A 154 -4.29 -7.93 -7.76
C ARG A 154 -3.96 -6.99 -8.90
N TRP A 155 -3.28 -5.87 -8.68
CA TRP A 155 -3.01 -4.88 -9.70
C TRP A 155 -2.07 -5.40 -10.79
N ARG A 156 -2.42 -5.14 -12.03
CA ARG A 156 -1.63 -5.49 -13.22
C ARG A 156 -1.45 -4.25 -14.08
N PHE A 157 -0.19 -3.85 -14.23
CA PHE A 157 0.19 -2.76 -15.12
C PHE A 157 0.35 -3.26 -16.56
N ASP A 158 0.01 -2.41 -17.50
CA ASP A 158 0.35 -2.57 -18.90
C ASP A 158 1.69 -1.90 -19.20
N PHE A 159 2.49 -2.54 -20.04
CA PHE A 159 3.80 -2.06 -20.49
C PHE A 159 3.84 -1.99 -22.01
N PRO A 160 3.12 -1.02 -22.64
CA PRO A 160 2.98 -0.95 -24.08
C PRO A 160 4.30 -0.71 -24.81
N GLY A 161 5.26 -0.04 -24.17
CA GLY A 161 6.53 0.30 -24.79
C GLY A 161 7.78 -0.06 -23.98
N PRO A 162 8.97 0.10 -24.59
CA PRO A 162 10.24 -0.09 -23.89
C PRO A 162 10.44 0.92 -22.76
N GLU A 163 9.91 2.12 -22.89
CA GLU A 163 9.99 3.18 -21.90
C GLU A 163 9.29 2.79 -20.60
N ASP A 164 8.13 2.12 -20.66
CA ASP A 164 7.42 1.64 -19.48
C ASP A 164 8.25 0.64 -18.68
N ARG A 165 8.89 -0.28 -19.38
CA ARG A 165 9.79 -1.27 -18.75
C ARG A 165 11.02 -0.62 -18.15
N ARG A 166 11.60 0.40 -18.81
CA ARG A 166 12.74 1.15 -18.33
C ARG A 166 12.38 1.91 -17.04
N ARG A 167 11.27 2.62 -17.02
CA ARG A 167 10.79 3.33 -15.83
C ARG A 167 10.45 2.39 -14.69
N HIS A 168 9.81 1.26 -14.99
CA HIS A 168 9.55 0.24 -13.97
C HIS A 168 10.85 -0.32 -13.39
N ALA A 169 11.85 -0.61 -14.23
CA ALA A 169 13.16 -1.05 -13.76
C ALA A 169 13.84 0.01 -12.86
N ALA A 170 13.71 1.30 -13.17
CA ALA A 170 14.20 2.40 -12.35
C ALA A 170 13.52 2.43 -10.97
N VAL A 171 12.19 2.33 -10.90
CA VAL A 171 11.44 2.23 -9.63
C VAL A 171 11.93 1.04 -8.80
N ARG A 172 12.09 -0.14 -9.43
CA ARG A 172 12.60 -1.34 -8.75
C ARG A 172 14.05 -1.19 -8.27
N THR A 173 14.87 -0.43 -8.98
CA THR A 173 16.24 -0.11 -8.57
C THR A 173 16.25 0.86 -7.41
N ALA A 174 15.41 1.89 -7.43
CA ALA A 174 15.22 2.82 -6.33
C ALA A 174 14.87 2.09 -5.02
N VAL A 175 13.96 1.12 -5.06
CA VAL A 175 13.61 0.28 -3.89
C VAL A 175 14.85 -0.37 -3.25
N ARG A 176 15.76 -0.91 -4.07
CA ARG A 176 16.97 -1.58 -3.57
C ARG A 176 18.01 -0.61 -3.01
N SER A 177 18.02 0.62 -3.48
CA SER A 177 19.03 1.63 -3.17
C SER A 177 18.63 2.56 -2.02
N LEU A 178 17.34 2.83 -1.88
CA LEU A 178 16.82 3.75 -0.86
C LEU A 178 16.61 3.06 0.50
N ARG A 179 16.51 3.87 1.54
CA ARG A 179 16.15 3.44 2.90
C ARG A 179 14.97 4.26 3.38
N ALA A 180 14.10 3.65 4.16
CA ALA A 180 12.93 4.29 4.75
C ALA A 180 12.59 3.62 6.09
N THR A 181 11.75 4.27 6.90
CA THR A 181 11.32 3.77 8.21
C THR A 181 10.11 2.84 8.12
N SER A 182 9.47 2.76 6.95
CA SER A 182 8.37 1.84 6.68
C SER A 182 8.31 1.45 5.21
N VAL A 183 7.67 0.32 4.93
CA VAL A 183 7.43 -0.18 3.56
C VAL A 183 6.67 0.86 2.73
N THR A 184 5.64 1.49 3.29
CA THR A 184 4.87 2.54 2.60
C THR A 184 5.75 3.74 2.23
N GLN A 185 6.58 4.21 3.17
CA GLN A 185 7.50 5.31 2.89
C GLN A 185 8.54 4.94 1.83
N LEU A 186 9.03 3.69 1.85
CA LEU A 186 9.96 3.21 0.83
C LEU A 186 9.31 3.19 -0.55
N ALA A 187 8.05 2.74 -0.66
CA ALA A 187 7.30 2.74 -1.92
C ALA A 187 7.15 4.17 -2.47
N VAL A 188 6.74 5.13 -1.63
CA VAL A 188 6.61 6.54 -2.02
C VAL A 188 7.94 7.10 -2.51
N ARG A 189 9.02 6.96 -1.73
CA ARG A 189 10.34 7.46 -2.10
C ARG A 189 10.88 6.85 -3.39
N ALA A 190 10.63 5.56 -3.61
CA ALA A 190 11.06 4.89 -4.84
C ALA A 190 10.31 5.40 -6.07
N VAL A 191 9.01 5.70 -5.93
CA VAL A 191 8.20 6.32 -7.00
C VAL A 191 8.66 7.74 -7.28
N GLU A 192 8.83 8.58 -6.25
CA GLU A 192 9.24 9.98 -6.42
C GLU A 192 10.66 10.13 -6.99
N GLY A 193 11.60 9.32 -6.50
CA GLY A 193 13.02 9.41 -6.85
C GLY A 193 13.45 8.52 -8.02
N HIS A 194 12.53 7.85 -8.72
CA HIS A 194 12.88 6.89 -9.78
C HIS A 194 13.74 7.46 -10.90
N GLU A 195 13.61 8.77 -11.19
CA GLU A 195 14.34 9.45 -12.26
C GLU A 195 15.86 9.37 -12.06
N GLU A 196 16.35 9.35 -10.83
CA GLU A 196 17.78 9.20 -10.49
C GLU A 196 18.35 7.82 -10.87
N PHE A 197 17.48 6.85 -11.14
CA PHE A 197 17.81 5.46 -11.45
C PHE A 197 17.48 5.07 -12.91
N LEU A 198 17.14 6.04 -13.75
CA LEU A 198 16.94 5.81 -15.18
C LEU A 198 18.29 5.59 -15.87
N VAL A 199 18.48 4.41 -16.47
CA VAL A 199 19.69 4.02 -17.23
C VAL A 199 19.33 3.91 -18.72
#